data_c3de0167571f80a63c272110a77b92de
#
_entry.id   c3de0167571f80a63c272110a77b92de
#
_cell.length_a   1.000
_cell.length_b   1.000
_cell.length_c   1.000
_cell.angle_alpha   90.00
_cell.angle_beta   90.00
_cell.angle_gamma   90.00
#
_symmetry.space_group_name_H-M   'P 1'
#
loop_
_entity.id
_entity.type
_entity.pdbx_description
1 polymer ?
#
loop_
_entity_poly.entity_id
_entity_poly.type
_entity_poly.pdbx_seq_one_letter_code
_entity_poly.pdbx_strand_id
1 'polypeptide(L)'
;MEYFAGLDVSMEETHICILDRDGALILEGKASSTPKAITAFLAAGPTCTKVVFETGRMAPMLHHGLTELGVPVVCIESRQAYQALKSLAGHKTDRNDARGLAHLARTGFYKPTHVKSLSAHAIRSLIAARKKLVGQRVTIDNQIRGLVVVFGVRLPRALSPAFKDAALKVSDGVPGLHAALRGLFAARHAILTAVVAIDSDIKVMTRKSNICTRLMTVPGVGPITALAFAAAIDDPTRFKRSRDVGPYLGLVPKRHQSGEVDYIRTKKVTGRDRTAARTGKTSAAGMVQISHPQNADVS
;
A
#
# COMPACT_ATOMS: atom_id res chain seq x y z
N MET A 1 36.49 -3.29 -11.65
CA MET A 1 35.38 -4.01 -12.35
C MET A 1 34.09 -3.71 -11.64
N GLU A 2 32.97 -3.58 -12.36
CA GLU A 2 31.65 -3.33 -11.78
C GLU A 2 30.85 -4.64 -11.76
N TYR A 3 30.14 -4.88 -10.64
CA TYR A 3 29.32 -6.08 -10.46
C TYR A 3 27.90 -5.70 -10.09
N PHE A 4 26.93 -6.49 -10.54
CA PHE A 4 25.52 -6.21 -10.45
C PHE A 4 24.77 -7.44 -9.97
N ALA A 5 23.93 -7.28 -8.97
CA ALA A 5 23.17 -8.38 -8.42
C ALA A 5 21.67 -8.22 -8.66
N GLY A 6 21.01 -9.35 -8.88
CA GLY A 6 19.56 -9.47 -8.90
C GLY A 6 19.10 -10.40 -7.79
N LEU A 7 18.05 -10.00 -7.08
CA LEU A 7 17.44 -10.77 -6.00
C LEU A 7 15.99 -11.10 -6.38
N ASP A 8 15.70 -12.37 -6.59
CA ASP A 8 14.32 -12.85 -6.68
C ASP A 8 13.86 -13.33 -5.30
N VAL A 9 12.96 -12.53 -4.69
CA VAL A 9 12.61 -12.64 -3.27
C VAL A 9 11.33 -13.43 -3.08
N SER A 10 11.40 -14.54 -2.35
CA SER A 10 10.25 -15.24 -1.78
C SER A 10 10.16 -15.02 -0.27
N MET A 11 9.16 -15.64 0.39
CA MET A 11 8.96 -15.46 1.83
C MET A 11 10.08 -16.09 2.68
N GLU A 12 10.66 -17.17 2.24
CA GLU A 12 11.64 -17.95 2.99
C GLU A 12 13.04 -17.84 2.41
N GLU A 13 13.17 -17.99 1.09
CA GLU A 13 14.44 -17.99 0.38
C GLU A 13 14.46 -16.92 -0.72
N THR A 14 15.62 -16.33 -0.93
CA THR A 14 15.91 -15.40 -2.01
C THR A 14 16.92 -16.02 -2.95
N HIS A 15 16.60 -16.12 -4.24
CA HIS A 15 17.57 -16.45 -5.27
C HIS A 15 18.40 -15.21 -5.60
N ILE A 16 19.73 -15.39 -5.69
CA ILE A 16 20.69 -14.31 -5.88
C ILE A 16 21.55 -14.66 -7.09
N CYS A 17 21.71 -13.71 -7.99
CA CYS A 17 22.62 -13.82 -9.13
C CYS A 17 23.49 -12.57 -9.20
N ILE A 18 24.81 -12.74 -9.32
CA ILE A 18 25.78 -11.68 -9.52
C ILE A 18 26.39 -11.81 -10.91
N LEU A 19 26.34 -10.74 -11.68
CA LEU A 19 26.94 -10.62 -13.01
C LEU A 19 28.04 -9.56 -12.98
N ASP A 20 29.02 -9.72 -13.87
CA ASP A 20 29.96 -8.65 -14.18
C ASP A 20 29.39 -7.64 -15.19
N ARG A 21 30.23 -6.69 -15.61
CA ARG A 21 29.86 -5.65 -16.57
C ARG A 21 29.51 -6.23 -17.96
N ASP A 22 30.08 -7.34 -18.35
CA ASP A 22 29.85 -7.98 -19.66
C ASP A 22 28.65 -8.92 -19.62
N GLY A 23 28.10 -9.20 -18.43
CA GLY A 23 26.95 -10.07 -18.20
C GLY A 23 27.35 -11.52 -17.95
N ALA A 24 28.64 -11.79 -17.71
CA ALA A 24 29.08 -13.13 -17.33
C ALA A 24 28.67 -13.42 -15.87
N LEU A 25 28.31 -14.68 -15.62
CA LEU A 25 27.92 -15.14 -14.30
C LEU A 25 29.13 -15.26 -13.39
N ILE A 26 29.10 -14.55 -12.28
CA ILE A 26 30.15 -14.58 -11.25
C ILE A 26 29.77 -15.47 -10.08
N LEU A 27 28.56 -15.28 -9.53
CA LEU A 27 28.07 -16.07 -8.39
C LEU A 27 26.55 -16.21 -8.49
N GLU A 28 26.06 -17.39 -8.16
CA GLU A 28 24.62 -17.66 -8.10
C GLU A 28 24.30 -18.62 -6.98
N GLY A 29 23.19 -18.40 -6.28
CA GLY A 29 22.77 -19.31 -5.22
C GLY A 29 21.52 -18.80 -4.51
N LYS A 30 21.33 -19.29 -3.30
CA LYS A 30 20.19 -18.97 -2.43
C LYS A 30 20.65 -18.53 -1.06
N ALA A 31 19.87 -17.66 -0.45
CA ALA A 31 20.00 -17.28 0.95
C ALA A 31 18.62 -17.17 1.59
N SER A 32 18.53 -17.29 2.90
CA SER A 32 17.29 -16.95 3.62
C SER A 32 16.91 -15.51 3.33
N SER A 33 15.60 -15.22 3.20
CA SER A 33 15.06 -13.89 2.90
C SER A 33 15.18 -12.93 4.10
N THR A 34 16.39 -12.80 4.63
CA THR A 34 16.75 -11.85 5.69
C THR A 34 17.89 -10.94 5.25
N PRO A 35 17.93 -9.67 5.68
CA PRO A 35 19.01 -8.74 5.30
C PRO A 35 20.39 -9.30 5.61
N LYS A 36 20.58 -9.91 6.79
CA LYS A 36 21.87 -10.48 7.21
C LYS A 36 22.34 -11.63 6.31
N ALA A 37 21.43 -12.58 5.99
CA ALA A 37 21.78 -13.74 5.16
C ALA A 37 22.09 -13.32 3.72
N ILE A 38 21.30 -12.40 3.15
CA ILE A 38 21.54 -11.85 1.81
C ILE A 38 22.88 -11.09 1.78
N THR A 39 23.15 -10.24 2.76
CA THR A 39 24.44 -9.51 2.85
C THR A 39 25.62 -10.47 2.97
N ALA A 40 25.50 -11.51 3.79
CA ALA A 40 26.56 -12.52 3.93
C ALA A 40 26.82 -13.27 2.61
N PHE A 41 25.76 -13.61 1.87
CA PHE A 41 25.91 -14.23 0.54
C PHE A 41 26.60 -13.28 -0.46
N LEU A 42 26.16 -12.01 -0.50
CA LEU A 42 26.77 -11.01 -1.39
C LEU A 42 28.26 -10.75 -1.04
N ALA A 43 28.62 -10.83 0.24
CA ALA A 43 29.99 -10.66 0.70
C ALA A 43 30.92 -11.84 0.33
N ALA A 44 30.38 -13.02 -0.01
CA ALA A 44 31.15 -14.13 -0.55
C ALA A 44 31.58 -13.92 -2.01
N GLY A 45 30.99 -12.94 -2.69
CA GLY A 45 31.34 -12.50 -4.04
C GLY A 45 32.03 -11.12 -4.04
N PRO A 46 32.26 -10.55 -5.23
CA PRO A 46 32.81 -9.21 -5.36
C PRO A 46 31.79 -8.15 -4.93
N THR A 47 32.28 -6.99 -4.48
CA THR A 47 31.42 -5.86 -4.09
C THR A 47 30.56 -5.39 -5.25
N CYS A 48 29.23 -5.49 -5.09
CA CYS A 48 28.28 -5.09 -6.11
C CYS A 48 28.10 -3.56 -6.14
N THR A 49 28.16 -2.99 -7.31
CA THR A 49 27.85 -1.56 -7.56
C THR A 49 26.37 -1.30 -7.37
N LYS A 50 25.50 -2.29 -7.67
CA LYS A 50 24.07 -2.19 -7.56
C LYS A 50 23.42 -3.55 -7.34
N VAL A 51 22.40 -3.59 -6.48
CA VAL A 51 21.60 -4.77 -6.17
C VAL A 51 20.13 -4.45 -6.44
N VAL A 52 19.47 -5.18 -7.35
CA VAL A 52 18.09 -4.91 -7.76
C VAL A 52 17.16 -6.03 -7.32
N PHE A 53 16.00 -5.67 -6.83
CA PHE A 53 14.91 -6.61 -6.54
C PHE A 53 13.54 -5.98 -6.77
N GLU A 54 12.50 -6.82 -6.91
CA GLU A 54 11.15 -6.36 -7.22
C GLU A 54 10.35 -5.91 -5.99
N THR A 55 9.35 -5.03 -6.22
CA THR A 55 8.34 -4.71 -5.19
C THR A 55 7.55 -5.96 -4.81
N GLY A 56 7.52 -6.27 -3.52
CA GLY A 56 6.82 -7.40 -2.95
C GLY A 56 6.49 -7.18 -1.47
N ARG A 57 5.95 -8.20 -0.82
CA ARG A 57 5.60 -8.12 0.62
C ARG A 57 6.82 -7.90 1.50
N MET A 58 7.95 -8.50 1.15
CA MET A 58 9.22 -8.42 1.87
C MET A 58 10.01 -7.15 1.53
N ALA A 59 9.65 -6.44 0.45
CA ALA A 59 10.42 -5.33 -0.07
C ALA A 59 10.73 -4.23 0.97
N PRO A 60 9.79 -3.78 1.84
CA PRO A 60 10.14 -2.76 2.82
C PRO A 60 11.20 -3.23 3.83
N MET A 61 11.04 -4.41 4.39
CA MET A 61 11.96 -4.97 5.39
C MET A 61 13.35 -5.20 4.78
N LEU A 62 13.41 -5.79 3.58
CA LEU A 62 14.68 -6.06 2.91
C LEU A 62 15.36 -4.77 2.46
N HIS A 63 14.62 -3.83 1.86
CA HIS A 63 15.20 -2.56 1.43
C HIS A 63 15.86 -1.81 2.59
N HIS A 64 15.12 -1.60 3.68
CA HIS A 64 15.66 -0.88 4.82
C HIS A 64 16.82 -1.63 5.49
N GLY A 65 16.65 -2.92 5.75
CA GLY A 65 17.70 -3.70 6.42
C GLY A 65 18.96 -3.89 5.57
N LEU A 66 18.85 -4.04 4.25
CA LEU A 66 20.02 -4.11 3.35
C LEU A 66 20.70 -2.74 3.22
N THR A 67 19.92 -1.65 3.17
CA THR A 67 20.47 -0.29 3.16
C THR A 67 21.25 0.02 4.45
N GLU A 68 20.70 -0.36 5.62
CA GLU A 68 21.37 -0.23 6.92
C GLU A 68 22.68 -1.02 6.98
N LEU A 69 22.77 -2.14 6.27
CA LEU A 69 23.99 -2.96 6.15
C LEU A 69 24.92 -2.48 5.01
N GLY A 70 24.67 -1.32 4.40
CA GLY A 70 25.52 -0.71 3.38
C GLY A 70 25.40 -1.33 1.99
N VAL A 71 24.40 -2.20 1.73
CA VAL A 71 24.19 -2.79 0.41
C VAL A 71 23.52 -1.76 -0.51
N PRO A 72 24.03 -1.51 -1.75
CA PRO A 72 23.47 -0.53 -2.68
C PRO A 72 22.21 -1.04 -3.37
N VAL A 73 21.11 -1.19 -2.62
CA VAL A 73 19.86 -1.78 -3.08
C VAL A 73 18.96 -0.79 -3.80
N VAL A 74 18.31 -1.27 -4.85
CA VAL A 74 17.27 -0.56 -5.59
C VAL A 74 16.05 -1.46 -5.74
N CYS A 75 14.90 -0.98 -5.31
CA CYS A 75 13.63 -1.66 -5.53
C CYS A 75 12.99 -1.18 -6.84
N ILE A 76 12.50 -2.10 -7.66
CA ILE A 76 11.86 -1.81 -8.95
C ILE A 76 10.41 -2.30 -8.99
N GLU A 77 9.58 -1.73 -9.86
CA GLU A 77 8.19 -2.15 -9.98
C GLU A 77 8.09 -3.53 -10.64
N SER A 78 7.41 -4.49 -9.99
CA SER A 78 7.27 -5.87 -10.46
C SER A 78 6.66 -6.00 -11.86
N ARG A 79 5.77 -5.09 -12.28
CA ARG A 79 5.20 -5.11 -13.64
C ARG A 79 6.22 -4.78 -14.72
N GLN A 80 7.11 -3.81 -14.44
CA GLN A 80 8.19 -3.45 -15.38
C GLN A 80 9.23 -4.57 -15.45
N ALA A 81 9.61 -5.11 -14.29
CA ALA A 81 10.49 -6.25 -14.21
C ALA A 81 9.92 -7.43 -15.00
N TYR A 82 8.66 -7.81 -14.76
CA TYR A 82 8.00 -8.90 -15.50
C TYR A 82 8.01 -8.71 -17.01
N GLN A 83 7.76 -7.50 -17.50
CA GLN A 83 7.79 -7.23 -18.96
C GLN A 83 9.19 -7.38 -19.55
N ALA A 84 10.22 -6.91 -18.84
CA ALA A 84 11.60 -7.05 -19.25
C ALA A 84 12.07 -8.52 -19.18
N LEU A 85 11.73 -9.22 -18.09
CA LEU A 85 12.07 -10.63 -17.89
C LEU A 85 11.40 -11.55 -18.91
N LYS A 86 10.15 -11.26 -19.28
CA LYS A 86 9.40 -12.03 -20.28
C LYS A 86 10.09 -12.01 -21.66
N SER A 87 10.80 -10.94 -21.98
CA SER A 87 11.56 -10.85 -23.24
C SER A 87 12.92 -11.56 -23.20
N LEU A 88 13.45 -11.82 -21.98
CA LEU A 88 14.78 -12.40 -21.80
C LEU A 88 14.76 -13.91 -21.53
N ALA A 89 13.67 -14.46 -21.00
CA ALA A 89 13.62 -15.86 -20.55
C ALA A 89 12.58 -16.69 -21.31
N GLY A 90 12.99 -17.84 -21.86
CA GLY A 90 12.09 -18.82 -22.47
C GLY A 90 11.22 -19.59 -21.45
N HIS A 91 11.68 -19.75 -20.20
CA HIS A 91 10.96 -20.43 -19.11
C HIS A 91 11.07 -19.64 -17.81
N LYS A 92 9.96 -19.52 -17.10
CA LYS A 92 9.92 -18.87 -15.78
C LYS A 92 10.47 -19.83 -14.72
N THR A 93 11.60 -19.47 -14.13
CA THR A 93 12.17 -20.09 -12.93
C THR A 93 12.74 -19.00 -12.05
N ASP A 94 12.73 -19.16 -10.74
CA ASP A 94 13.26 -18.20 -9.78
C ASP A 94 14.74 -17.87 -10.07
N ARG A 95 15.49 -18.84 -10.56
CA ARG A 95 16.87 -18.68 -11.03
C ARG A 95 16.98 -17.71 -12.20
N ASN A 96 16.11 -17.87 -13.20
CA ASN A 96 16.09 -17.00 -14.39
C ASN A 96 15.58 -15.61 -14.01
N ASP A 97 14.65 -15.50 -13.07
CA ASP A 97 14.12 -14.22 -12.58
C ASP A 97 15.22 -13.43 -11.84
N ALA A 98 16.02 -14.08 -10.97
CA ALA A 98 17.18 -13.45 -10.33
C ALA A 98 18.24 -13.00 -11.34
N ARG A 99 18.54 -13.83 -12.35
CA ARG A 99 19.50 -13.49 -13.42
C ARG A 99 18.99 -12.30 -14.26
N GLY A 100 17.71 -12.31 -14.62
CA GLY A 100 17.09 -11.20 -15.33
C GLY A 100 17.12 -9.89 -14.55
N LEU A 101 16.89 -9.93 -13.22
CA LEU A 101 17.03 -8.77 -12.34
C LEU A 101 18.48 -8.27 -12.28
N ALA A 102 19.48 -9.15 -12.28
CA ALA A 102 20.89 -8.77 -12.37
C ALA A 102 21.21 -8.10 -13.73
N HIS A 103 20.64 -8.57 -14.83
CA HIS A 103 20.77 -7.88 -16.12
C HIS A 103 20.11 -6.50 -16.12
N LEU A 104 18.95 -6.35 -15.47
CA LEU A 104 18.33 -5.03 -15.28
C LEU A 104 19.21 -4.12 -14.43
N ALA A 105 19.82 -4.64 -13.36
CA ALA A 105 20.76 -3.89 -12.54
C ALA A 105 21.95 -3.37 -13.36
N ARG A 106 22.49 -4.23 -14.23
CA ARG A 106 23.63 -3.95 -15.12
C ARG A 106 23.32 -2.92 -16.19
N THR A 107 22.19 -3.09 -16.89
CA THR A 107 21.81 -2.20 -18.00
C THR A 107 21.22 -0.87 -17.55
N GLY A 108 20.74 -0.77 -16.29
CA GLY A 108 20.02 0.41 -15.80
C GLY A 108 18.64 0.59 -16.44
N PHE A 109 18.13 -0.39 -17.20
CA PHE A 109 16.86 -0.31 -17.93
C PHE A 109 15.67 -0.60 -16.98
N TYR A 110 15.50 0.23 -15.96
CA TYR A 110 14.38 0.15 -15.03
C TYR A 110 14.07 1.52 -14.43
N LYS A 111 12.89 1.64 -13.82
CA LYS A 111 12.50 2.80 -13.03
C LYS A 111 12.51 2.43 -11.55
N PRO A 112 13.32 3.12 -10.73
CA PRO A 112 13.33 2.89 -9.29
C PRO A 112 11.95 3.18 -8.69
N THR A 113 11.55 2.36 -7.72
CA THR A 113 10.33 2.57 -6.94
C THR A 113 10.70 3.02 -5.54
N HIS A 114 10.08 4.09 -5.08
CA HIS A 114 10.23 4.53 -3.70
C HIS A 114 9.65 3.48 -2.74
N VAL A 115 10.49 2.94 -1.90
CA VAL A 115 10.09 2.06 -0.79
C VAL A 115 9.74 2.95 0.40
N LYS A 116 8.49 2.85 0.83
CA LYS A 116 7.99 3.67 1.94
C LYS A 116 8.66 3.33 3.25
N SER A 117 8.77 4.34 4.13
CA SER A 117 9.25 4.16 5.49
C SER A 117 8.41 3.14 6.28
N LEU A 118 9.02 2.50 7.27
CA LEU A 118 8.30 1.58 8.16
C LEU A 118 7.19 2.29 8.94
N SER A 119 7.39 3.56 9.28
CA SER A 119 6.35 4.41 9.90
C SER A 119 5.15 4.62 8.99
N ALA A 120 5.37 4.91 7.70
CA ALA A 120 4.28 5.00 6.72
C ALA A 120 3.56 3.66 6.55
N HIS A 121 4.29 2.53 6.59
CA HIS A 121 3.67 1.20 6.57
C HIS A 121 2.81 0.93 7.80
N ALA A 122 3.27 1.29 9.01
CA ALA A 122 2.50 1.15 10.25
C ALA A 122 1.17 1.95 10.18
N ILE A 123 1.24 3.21 9.72
CA ILE A 123 0.04 4.05 9.53
C ILE A 123 -0.92 3.41 8.51
N ARG A 124 -0.40 2.93 7.39
CA ARG A 124 -1.22 2.27 6.36
C ARG A 124 -1.89 1.01 6.88
N SER A 125 -1.20 0.24 7.72
CA SER A 125 -1.76 -0.95 8.38
C SER A 125 -2.90 -0.60 9.30
N LEU A 126 -2.75 0.46 10.11
CA LEU A 126 -3.81 0.96 11.01
C LEU A 126 -5.07 1.36 10.22
N ILE A 127 -4.89 2.14 9.14
CA ILE A 127 -6.00 2.58 8.27
C ILE A 127 -6.65 1.39 7.56
N ALA A 128 -5.86 0.42 7.11
CA ALA A 128 -6.36 -0.78 6.45
C ALA A 128 -7.17 -1.66 7.41
N ALA A 129 -6.68 -1.85 8.65
CA ALA A 129 -7.40 -2.57 9.70
C ALA A 129 -8.75 -1.91 10.01
N ARG A 130 -8.74 -0.58 10.22
CA ARG A 130 -9.98 0.19 10.41
C ARG A 130 -10.98 -0.01 9.26
N LYS A 131 -10.51 0.12 8.00
CA LYS A 131 -11.34 -0.07 6.82
C LYS A 131 -11.95 -1.47 6.78
N LYS A 132 -11.16 -2.49 7.11
CA LYS A 132 -11.62 -3.89 7.16
C LYS A 132 -12.70 -4.07 8.22
N LEU A 133 -12.48 -3.57 9.44
CA LEU A 133 -13.45 -3.66 10.53
C LEU A 133 -14.78 -2.96 10.21
N VAL A 134 -14.72 -1.75 9.64
CA VAL A 134 -15.92 -1.05 9.19
C VAL A 134 -16.67 -1.86 8.11
N GLY A 135 -15.95 -2.48 7.18
CA GLY A 135 -16.55 -3.37 6.18
C GLY A 135 -17.22 -4.60 6.81
N GLN A 136 -16.57 -5.25 7.77
CA GLN A 136 -17.14 -6.40 8.48
C GLN A 136 -18.39 -6.03 9.28
N ARG A 137 -18.38 -4.86 9.96
CA ARG A 137 -19.61 -4.35 10.61
C ARG A 137 -20.77 -4.23 9.64
N VAL A 138 -20.54 -3.65 8.45
CA VAL A 138 -21.60 -3.54 7.41
C VAL A 138 -22.09 -4.91 6.97
N THR A 139 -21.19 -5.88 6.82
CA THR A 139 -21.57 -7.27 6.49
C THR A 139 -22.45 -7.87 7.57
N ILE A 140 -22.10 -7.72 8.85
CA ILE A 140 -22.91 -8.19 9.98
C ILE A 140 -24.26 -7.48 10.02
N ASP A 141 -24.30 -6.15 9.83
CA ASP A 141 -25.56 -5.39 9.79
C ASP A 141 -26.51 -5.92 8.68
N ASN A 142 -25.97 -6.24 7.51
CA ASN A 142 -26.73 -6.81 6.40
C ASN A 142 -27.18 -8.24 6.70
N GLN A 143 -26.35 -9.05 7.35
CA GLN A 143 -26.73 -10.40 7.78
C GLN A 143 -27.90 -10.37 8.77
N ILE A 144 -27.84 -9.49 9.78
CA ILE A 144 -28.93 -9.30 10.75
C ILE A 144 -30.22 -8.92 10.02
N ARG A 145 -30.16 -7.99 9.06
CA ARG A 145 -31.32 -7.60 8.25
C ARG A 145 -31.91 -8.77 7.46
N GLY A 146 -31.02 -9.57 6.84
CA GLY A 146 -31.44 -10.75 6.07
C GLY A 146 -32.14 -11.80 6.93
N LEU A 147 -31.67 -12.03 8.16
CA LEU A 147 -32.30 -12.98 9.08
C LEU A 147 -33.69 -12.49 9.55
N VAL A 148 -33.81 -11.21 9.87
CA VAL A 148 -35.04 -10.63 10.44
C VAL A 148 -36.11 -10.42 9.38
N VAL A 149 -35.75 -10.11 8.12
CA VAL A 149 -36.72 -9.86 7.05
C VAL A 149 -37.61 -11.10 6.74
N VAL A 150 -37.08 -12.29 6.96
CA VAL A 150 -37.84 -13.54 6.82
C VAL A 150 -39.08 -13.58 7.74
N PHE A 151 -39.04 -12.87 8.87
CA PHE A 151 -40.12 -12.74 9.83
C PHE A 151 -40.98 -11.48 9.57
N GLY A 152 -40.88 -10.89 8.37
CA GLY A 152 -41.75 -9.78 7.89
C GLY A 152 -41.36 -8.40 8.42
N VAL A 153 -40.24 -8.25 9.16
CA VAL A 153 -39.84 -6.98 9.76
C VAL A 153 -38.68 -6.33 9.04
N ARG A 154 -38.82 -5.02 8.76
CA ARG A 154 -37.74 -4.17 8.22
C ARG A 154 -37.10 -3.35 9.34
N LEU A 155 -35.83 -3.59 9.57
CA LEU A 155 -35.08 -2.89 10.62
C LEU A 155 -34.72 -1.45 10.22
N PRO A 156 -34.64 -0.53 11.19
CA PRO A 156 -34.21 0.84 11.00
C PRO A 156 -32.71 0.90 10.57
N ARG A 157 -32.13 2.11 10.48
CA ARG A 157 -30.71 2.28 10.17
C ARG A 157 -29.85 1.58 11.20
N ALA A 158 -28.81 0.85 10.75
CA ALA A 158 -27.97 0.02 11.62
C ALA A 158 -27.23 0.78 12.74
N LEU A 159 -27.00 2.08 12.58
CA LEU A 159 -26.41 2.94 13.63
C LEU A 159 -27.46 3.60 14.52
N SER A 160 -28.75 3.39 14.28
CA SER A 160 -29.81 3.83 15.19
C SER A 160 -29.81 3.01 16.47
N PRO A 161 -30.05 3.62 17.64
CA PRO A 161 -30.25 2.88 18.91
C PRO A 161 -31.33 1.80 18.80
N ALA A 162 -32.43 2.09 18.09
CA ALA A 162 -33.55 1.17 17.89
C ALA A 162 -33.21 -0.07 17.03
N PHE A 163 -32.06 -0.15 16.37
CA PHE A 163 -31.72 -1.26 15.48
C PHE A 163 -31.63 -2.60 16.22
N LYS A 164 -30.96 -2.62 17.35
CA LYS A 164 -30.79 -3.82 18.16
C LYS A 164 -32.10 -4.25 18.80
N ASP A 165 -32.84 -3.32 19.40
CA ASP A 165 -34.06 -3.61 20.11
C ASP A 165 -35.15 -4.14 19.16
N ALA A 166 -35.28 -3.50 17.99
CA ALA A 166 -36.22 -3.98 16.96
C ALA A 166 -35.87 -5.39 16.45
N ALA A 167 -34.60 -5.72 16.31
CA ALA A 167 -34.16 -7.05 15.87
C ALA A 167 -34.42 -8.10 16.96
N LEU A 168 -34.11 -7.80 18.22
CA LEU A 168 -34.32 -8.73 19.33
C LEU A 168 -35.79 -8.97 19.58
N LYS A 169 -36.65 -7.94 19.50
CA LYS A 169 -38.11 -8.08 19.61
C LYS A 169 -38.69 -9.06 18.61
N VAL A 170 -38.19 -9.12 17.38
CA VAL A 170 -38.61 -10.08 16.37
C VAL A 170 -38.21 -11.51 16.73
N SER A 171 -37.15 -11.68 17.50
CA SER A 171 -36.66 -12.99 17.91
C SER A 171 -37.33 -13.59 19.16
N ASP A 172 -38.25 -12.82 19.78
CA ASP A 172 -38.98 -13.29 20.94
C ASP A 172 -39.85 -14.49 20.54
N GLY A 173 -39.71 -15.60 21.27
CA GLY A 173 -40.40 -16.85 20.95
C GLY A 173 -39.77 -17.67 19.80
N VAL A 174 -38.66 -17.24 19.22
CA VAL A 174 -37.92 -17.96 18.17
C VAL A 174 -36.48 -18.26 18.62
N PRO A 175 -36.23 -19.34 19.38
CA PRO A 175 -34.95 -19.60 20.06
C PRO A 175 -33.76 -19.61 19.12
N GLY A 176 -33.87 -20.21 17.93
CA GLY A 176 -32.80 -20.28 16.93
C GLY A 176 -32.41 -18.89 16.38
N LEU A 177 -33.40 -18.05 16.08
CA LEU A 177 -33.18 -16.67 15.65
C LEU A 177 -32.57 -15.84 16.78
N HIS A 178 -33.09 -15.97 17.99
CA HIS A 178 -32.57 -15.25 19.16
C HIS A 178 -31.09 -15.57 19.42
N ALA A 179 -30.73 -16.84 19.40
CA ALA A 179 -29.31 -17.27 19.58
C ALA A 179 -28.40 -16.70 18.48
N ALA A 180 -28.84 -16.76 17.21
CA ALA A 180 -28.07 -16.22 16.07
C ALA A 180 -27.87 -14.70 16.20
N LEU A 181 -28.94 -13.93 16.48
CA LEU A 181 -28.87 -12.49 16.63
C LEU A 181 -27.99 -12.09 17.81
N ARG A 182 -28.07 -12.77 18.94
CA ARG A 182 -27.21 -12.52 20.11
C ARG A 182 -25.73 -12.65 19.75
N GLY A 183 -25.33 -13.71 19.03
CA GLY A 183 -23.97 -13.91 18.55
C GLY A 183 -23.50 -12.80 17.59
N LEU A 184 -24.34 -12.46 16.62
CA LEU A 184 -24.03 -11.39 15.66
C LEU A 184 -23.92 -10.01 16.31
N PHE A 185 -24.79 -9.68 17.31
CA PHE A 185 -24.69 -8.43 18.04
C PHE A 185 -23.47 -8.37 18.96
N ALA A 186 -23.03 -9.49 19.54
CA ALA A 186 -21.80 -9.56 20.31
C ALA A 186 -20.56 -9.27 19.42
N ALA A 187 -20.47 -9.92 18.25
CA ALA A 187 -19.41 -9.67 17.30
C ALA A 187 -19.43 -8.21 16.77
N ARG A 188 -20.65 -7.70 16.45
CA ARG A 188 -20.84 -6.30 16.04
C ARG A 188 -20.35 -5.32 17.09
N HIS A 189 -20.65 -5.56 18.34
CA HIS A 189 -20.22 -4.71 19.47
C HIS A 189 -18.69 -4.68 19.58
N ALA A 190 -18.05 -5.84 19.56
CA ALA A 190 -16.59 -5.94 19.60
C ALA A 190 -15.92 -5.16 18.45
N ILE A 191 -16.47 -5.28 17.23
CA ILE A 191 -15.97 -4.53 16.07
C ILE A 191 -16.14 -3.01 16.25
N LEU A 192 -17.27 -2.55 16.75
CA LEU A 192 -17.50 -1.12 17.00
C LEU A 192 -16.52 -0.57 18.03
N THR A 193 -16.30 -1.30 19.12
CA THR A 193 -15.32 -0.94 20.16
C THR A 193 -13.90 -0.83 19.56
N ALA A 194 -13.50 -1.81 18.76
CA ALA A 194 -12.20 -1.78 18.07
C ALA A 194 -12.05 -0.60 17.10
N VAL A 195 -13.11 -0.26 16.35
CA VAL A 195 -13.12 0.90 15.44
C VAL A 195 -12.96 2.20 16.23
N VAL A 196 -13.65 2.34 17.34
CA VAL A 196 -13.55 3.55 18.23
C VAL A 196 -12.13 3.69 18.77
N ALA A 197 -11.51 2.60 19.22
CA ALA A 197 -10.13 2.62 19.70
C ALA A 197 -9.15 3.07 18.59
N ILE A 198 -9.23 2.48 17.40
CA ILE A 198 -8.41 2.87 16.24
C ILE A 198 -8.65 4.35 15.87
N ASP A 199 -9.89 4.82 15.90
CA ASP A 199 -10.21 6.23 15.62
C ASP A 199 -9.60 7.19 16.64
N SER A 200 -9.50 6.77 17.91
CA SER A 200 -8.79 7.50 18.95
C SER A 200 -7.29 7.58 18.66
N ASP A 201 -6.66 6.45 18.32
CA ASP A 201 -5.24 6.40 17.98
C ASP A 201 -4.93 7.29 16.77
N ILE A 202 -5.75 7.23 15.72
CA ILE A 202 -5.62 8.10 14.54
C ILE A 202 -5.69 9.58 14.95
N LYS A 203 -6.61 9.97 15.82
CA LYS A 203 -6.72 11.36 16.32
C LYS A 203 -5.47 11.80 17.08
N VAL A 204 -4.92 10.92 17.92
CA VAL A 204 -3.67 11.20 18.66
C VAL A 204 -2.50 11.38 17.69
N MET A 205 -2.34 10.47 16.72
CA MET A 205 -1.27 10.54 15.73
C MET A 205 -1.36 11.81 14.88
N THR A 206 -2.57 12.20 14.45
CA THR A 206 -2.76 13.41 13.64
C THR A 206 -2.46 14.68 14.40
N ARG A 207 -2.80 14.76 15.69
CA ARG A 207 -2.48 15.91 16.54
C ARG A 207 -0.97 16.10 16.76
N LYS A 208 -0.21 15.01 16.80
CA LYS A 208 1.25 15.02 16.94
C LYS A 208 1.98 15.35 15.62
N SER A 209 1.28 15.35 14.49
CA SER A 209 1.87 15.59 13.17
C SER A 209 1.51 16.98 12.64
N ASN A 210 2.50 17.88 12.54
CA ASN A 210 2.34 19.20 11.94
C ASN A 210 1.81 19.11 10.49
N ILE A 211 2.24 18.10 9.73
CA ILE A 211 1.76 17.85 8.36
C ILE A 211 0.25 17.57 8.38
N CYS A 212 -0.20 16.67 9.25
CA CYS A 212 -1.62 16.33 9.34
C CYS A 212 -2.46 17.53 9.83
N THR A 213 -1.96 18.29 10.81
CA THR A 213 -2.63 19.50 11.29
C THR A 213 -2.83 20.51 10.16
N ARG A 214 -1.80 20.76 9.36
CA ARG A 214 -1.88 21.63 8.18
C ARG A 214 -2.85 21.10 7.13
N LEU A 215 -2.84 19.79 6.85
CA LEU A 215 -3.78 19.17 5.91
C LEU A 215 -5.23 19.30 6.36
N MET A 216 -5.49 19.23 7.66
CA MET A 216 -6.85 19.36 8.23
C MET A 216 -7.41 20.79 8.20
N THR A 217 -6.62 21.82 7.85
CA THR A 217 -7.16 23.15 7.59
C THR A 217 -7.98 23.22 6.29
N VAL A 218 -7.79 22.24 5.40
CA VAL A 218 -8.55 22.15 4.15
C VAL A 218 -9.96 21.62 4.44
N PRO A 219 -11.03 22.31 4.04
CA PRO A 219 -12.41 21.85 4.24
C PRO A 219 -12.63 20.42 3.71
N GLY A 220 -13.25 19.57 4.52
CA GLY A 220 -13.51 18.17 4.18
C GLY A 220 -12.34 17.20 4.44
N VAL A 221 -11.19 17.67 4.90
CA VAL A 221 -10.06 16.82 5.28
C VAL A 221 -10.10 16.55 6.78
N GLY A 222 -10.55 15.34 7.14
CA GLY A 222 -10.53 14.85 8.51
C GLY A 222 -9.24 14.07 8.86
N PRO A 223 -9.10 13.64 10.14
CA PRO A 223 -7.89 12.95 10.63
C PRO A 223 -7.50 11.73 9.78
N ILE A 224 -8.46 10.88 9.41
CA ILE A 224 -8.21 9.68 8.60
C ILE A 224 -7.65 10.05 7.23
N THR A 225 -8.22 11.07 6.59
CA THR A 225 -7.78 11.53 5.26
C THR A 225 -6.40 12.14 5.32
N ALA A 226 -6.14 13.00 6.31
CA ALA A 226 -4.84 13.65 6.51
C ALA A 226 -3.74 12.61 6.74
N LEU A 227 -3.98 11.65 7.63
CA LEU A 227 -3.02 10.60 7.96
C LEU A 227 -2.80 9.65 6.77
N ALA A 228 -3.86 9.28 6.06
CA ALA A 228 -3.77 8.44 4.86
C ALA A 228 -2.97 9.12 3.75
N PHE A 229 -3.18 10.42 3.55
CA PHE A 229 -2.43 11.20 2.57
C PHE A 229 -0.96 11.31 2.96
N ALA A 230 -0.64 11.67 4.19
CA ALA A 230 0.72 11.74 4.70
C ALA A 230 1.46 10.42 4.50
N ALA A 231 0.86 9.29 4.89
CA ALA A 231 1.44 7.96 4.68
C ALA A 231 1.49 7.51 3.20
N ALA A 232 0.64 8.07 2.32
CA ALA A 232 0.70 7.80 0.90
C ALA A 232 1.85 8.55 0.23
N ILE A 233 2.12 9.78 0.65
CA ILE A 233 3.24 10.58 0.18
C ILE A 233 4.56 10.10 0.78
N ASP A 234 4.57 9.89 2.11
CA ASP A 234 5.72 9.49 2.90
C ASP A 234 6.83 10.56 2.89
N ASP A 235 7.70 10.56 1.90
CA ASP A 235 8.69 11.61 1.67
C ASP A 235 8.22 12.56 0.55
N PRO A 236 7.90 13.83 0.85
CA PRO A 236 7.49 14.81 -0.16
C PRO A 236 8.65 15.28 -1.05
N THR A 237 9.91 15.19 -0.60
CA THR A 237 11.10 15.69 -1.33
C THR A 237 11.36 14.92 -2.63
N ARG A 238 10.84 13.71 -2.75
CA ARG A 238 10.92 12.87 -3.97
C ARG A 238 10.11 13.43 -5.15
N PHE A 239 9.22 14.37 -4.91
CA PHE A 239 8.46 15.04 -5.97
C PHE A 239 9.13 16.34 -6.38
N LYS A 240 9.55 16.44 -7.64
CA LYS A 240 10.18 17.67 -8.16
C LYS A 240 9.22 18.86 -8.15
N ARG A 241 7.92 18.60 -8.31
CA ARG A 241 6.87 19.61 -8.37
C ARG A 241 5.61 19.09 -7.68
N SER A 242 4.88 19.97 -7.00
CA SER A 242 3.62 19.62 -6.32
C SER A 242 2.57 19.01 -7.26
N ARG A 243 2.53 19.42 -8.52
CA ARG A 243 1.63 18.85 -9.54
C ARG A 243 1.88 17.36 -9.85
N ASP A 244 3.05 16.84 -9.54
CA ASP A 244 3.41 15.43 -9.79
C ASP A 244 2.73 14.48 -8.77
N VAL A 245 2.22 15.01 -7.67
CA VAL A 245 1.48 14.28 -6.64
C VAL A 245 0.14 13.76 -7.17
N GLY A 246 -0.56 14.54 -7.99
CA GLY A 246 -1.84 14.13 -8.60
C GLY A 246 -1.71 12.85 -9.45
N PRO A 247 -0.81 12.80 -10.43
CA PRO A 247 -0.50 11.59 -11.20
C PRO A 247 -0.09 10.41 -10.34
N TYR A 248 0.74 10.62 -9.33
CA TYR A 248 1.16 9.58 -8.40
C TYR A 248 -0.01 8.95 -7.65
N LEU A 249 -1.01 9.73 -7.26
CA LEU A 249 -2.24 9.25 -6.61
C LEU A 249 -3.29 8.74 -7.62
N GLY A 250 -2.98 8.75 -8.92
CA GLY A 250 -3.91 8.30 -9.96
C GLY A 250 -5.09 9.26 -10.20
N LEU A 251 -4.94 10.52 -9.84
CA LEU A 251 -5.99 11.55 -9.98
C LEU A 251 -6.03 12.21 -11.36
N VAL A 252 -5.06 11.91 -12.23
CA VAL A 252 -4.99 12.43 -13.59
C VAL A 252 -5.48 11.38 -14.58
N PRO A 253 -6.31 11.76 -15.57
CA PRO A 253 -6.72 10.86 -16.64
C PRO A 253 -5.50 10.37 -17.43
N LYS A 254 -5.46 9.10 -17.77
CA LYS A 254 -4.45 8.58 -18.69
C LYS A 254 -4.81 8.99 -20.11
N ARG A 255 -3.91 9.71 -20.77
CA ARG A 255 -3.99 9.96 -22.20
C ARG A 255 -3.46 8.74 -22.93
N HIS A 256 -4.21 8.25 -23.89
CA HIS A 256 -3.81 7.18 -24.80
C HIS A 256 -3.77 7.78 -26.20
N GLN A 257 -2.57 7.88 -26.77
CA GLN A 257 -2.37 8.38 -28.12
C GLN A 257 -1.68 7.29 -28.93
N SER A 258 -2.32 6.87 -30.00
CA SER A 258 -1.78 5.90 -30.95
C SER A 258 -2.24 6.30 -32.36
N GLY A 259 -1.31 6.77 -33.20
CA GLY A 259 -1.61 7.29 -34.52
C GLY A 259 -2.61 8.46 -34.47
N GLU A 260 -3.68 8.37 -35.24
CA GLU A 260 -4.77 9.37 -35.29
C GLU A 260 -5.75 9.28 -34.11
N VAL A 261 -5.62 8.26 -33.25
CA VAL A 261 -6.53 8.06 -32.12
C VAL A 261 -5.95 8.68 -30.86
N ASP A 262 -6.57 9.77 -30.41
CA ASP A 262 -6.26 10.43 -29.12
C ASP A 262 -7.50 10.43 -28.24
N TYR A 263 -7.50 9.65 -27.15
CA TYR A 263 -8.57 9.67 -26.19
C TYR A 263 -8.07 9.70 -24.74
N ILE A 264 -8.80 10.44 -23.92
CA ILE A 264 -8.54 10.53 -22.49
C ILE A 264 -9.39 9.48 -21.77
N ARG A 265 -8.75 8.43 -21.26
CA ARG A 265 -9.42 7.41 -20.47
C ARG A 265 -9.48 7.83 -19.00
N THR A 266 -10.65 8.26 -18.54
CA THR A 266 -10.91 8.39 -17.12
C THR A 266 -10.98 6.99 -16.51
N LYS A 267 -9.98 6.63 -15.68
CA LYS A 267 -10.00 5.37 -14.94
C LYS A 267 -11.25 5.37 -14.05
N LYS A 268 -12.22 4.47 -14.30
CA LYS A 268 -13.22 4.15 -13.28
C LYS A 268 -12.43 3.65 -12.06
N VAL A 269 -12.45 4.43 -10.99
CA VAL A 269 -11.79 4.07 -9.73
C VAL A 269 -12.44 2.80 -9.23
N THR A 270 -11.80 1.67 -9.40
CA THR A 270 -12.27 0.39 -8.87
C THR A 270 -12.22 0.44 -7.34
N GLY A 271 -13.10 -0.29 -6.67
CA GLY A 271 -13.35 -0.16 -5.23
C GLY A 271 -12.16 -0.25 -4.26
N ARG A 272 -10.97 -0.69 -4.72
CA ARG A 272 -9.74 -0.68 -3.92
C ARG A 272 -9.13 0.71 -3.74
N ASP A 273 -9.29 1.60 -4.72
CA ASP A 273 -8.71 2.96 -4.70
C ASP A 273 -9.71 4.05 -4.33
N ARG A 274 -10.99 3.70 -4.14
CA ARG A 274 -12.07 4.66 -3.92
C ARG A 274 -11.90 5.51 -2.67
N THR A 275 -11.19 5.06 -1.66
CA THR A 275 -11.03 5.82 -0.40
C THR A 275 -10.05 6.98 -0.60
N ALA A 276 -8.91 6.76 -1.24
CA ALA A 276 -7.98 7.84 -1.56
C ALA A 276 -8.53 8.79 -2.65
N ALA A 277 -9.23 8.25 -3.65
CA ALA A 277 -9.77 9.05 -4.76
C ALA A 277 -11.07 9.79 -4.41
N ARG A 278 -11.91 9.25 -3.51
CA ARG A 278 -13.15 9.92 -3.09
C ARG A 278 -12.88 11.10 -2.14
N THR A 279 -11.84 11.00 -1.32
CA THR A 279 -11.33 12.10 -0.52
C THR A 279 -10.48 13.08 -1.34
N GLY A 280 -9.82 12.63 -2.43
CA GLY A 280 -8.97 13.46 -3.27
C GLY A 280 -9.71 14.37 -4.26
N LYS A 281 -10.91 14.01 -4.71
CA LYS A 281 -11.64 14.81 -5.73
C LYS A 281 -12.08 16.21 -5.25
N THR A 282 -12.27 16.38 -3.94
CA THR A 282 -12.70 17.68 -3.38
C THR A 282 -11.54 18.48 -2.77
N SER A 283 -10.41 17.84 -2.46
CA SER A 283 -9.31 18.50 -1.74
C SER A 283 -7.94 18.47 -2.43
N ALA A 284 -7.75 17.68 -3.50
CA ALA A 284 -6.44 17.57 -4.14
C ALA A 284 -5.93 18.88 -4.72
N ALA A 285 -6.79 19.72 -5.27
CA ALA A 285 -6.43 21.04 -5.78
C ALA A 285 -5.97 22.00 -4.65
N GLY A 286 -6.61 21.92 -3.48
CA GLY A 286 -6.25 22.70 -2.30
C GLY A 286 -5.01 22.16 -1.56
N MET A 287 -4.82 20.84 -1.52
CA MET A 287 -3.66 20.20 -0.86
C MET A 287 -2.33 20.47 -1.56
N VAL A 288 -2.37 20.61 -2.89
CA VAL A 288 -1.18 20.88 -3.70
C VAL A 288 -0.63 22.29 -3.44
N GLN A 289 -1.47 23.27 -3.08
CA GLN A 289 -1.03 24.64 -2.77
C GLN A 289 -0.42 24.80 -1.37
N ILE A 290 -0.70 23.90 -0.42
CA ILE A 290 -0.22 24.01 0.97
C ILE A 290 1.22 23.51 1.15
N SER A 291 1.78 22.76 0.21
CA SER A 291 3.10 22.12 0.31
C SER A 291 4.28 22.97 -0.16
N HIS A 292 4.10 24.23 -0.52
CA HIS A 292 5.23 25.12 -0.85
C HIS A 292 5.56 26.02 0.34
N PRO A 293 6.76 25.93 0.94
CA PRO A 293 7.31 27.05 1.68
C PRO A 293 7.62 28.16 0.66
N GLN A 294 7.05 29.32 0.82
CA GLN A 294 7.55 30.52 0.18
C GLN A 294 9.01 30.64 0.57
N ASN A 295 9.92 30.63 -0.41
CA ASN A 295 11.26 31.14 -0.22
C ASN A 295 11.11 32.60 0.23
N ALA A 296 11.42 32.84 1.49
CA ALA A 296 11.66 34.19 1.96
C ALA A 296 12.93 34.67 1.26
N ASP A 297 12.78 35.63 0.37
CA ASP A 297 13.86 36.43 -0.15
C ASP A 297 14.67 37.00 1.03
N VAL A 298 15.96 36.64 1.07
CA VAL A 298 16.95 37.40 1.84
C VAL A 298 17.66 38.28 0.85
N SER A 299 17.32 39.55 0.94
CA SER A 299 18.14 40.66 0.42
C SER A 299 19.44 40.77 1.20
#